data_f6d3120e6a39180e976805762bb10a27
#
_entry.id   f6d3120e6a39180e976805762bb10a27
#
_cell.length_a   1.000
_cell.length_b   1.000
_cell.length_c   1.000
_cell.angle_alpha   90.00
_cell.angle_beta   90.00
_cell.angle_gamma   90.00
#
_symmetry.space_group_name_H-M   'P 1'
#
loop_
_entity.id
_entity.type
_entity.pdbx_description
1 polymer ?
#
loop_
_entity_poly.entity_id
_entity_poly.type
_entity_poly.pdbx_seq_one_letter_code
_entity_poly.pdbx_strand_id
1 'polypeptide(L)'
;MEINIGIAEQDRAAIAEGLSRLLADTYTLYLKTHNFHWNVTGPMFNTLHLMFEGQYTELALAVDAIAERIRALGFPAPGTYAAYARLSSIKEEEGVPTAEDMIKQLVQGQEAVVRTSRDIFPLLDKVSDEPTADLLTQRMQVHEKTAWMLRSLLAA
;
A
#
# COMPACT_ATOMS: atom_id res chain seq x y z
N MET A 1 -9.12 -8.23 -27.62
CA MET A 1 -8.59 -9.59 -27.61
C MET A 1 -8.91 -10.22 -26.27
N GLU A 2 -9.36 -11.46 -26.28
CA GLU A 2 -9.69 -12.19 -25.06
C GLU A 2 -8.41 -12.57 -24.29
N ILE A 3 -8.48 -12.51 -22.95
CA ILE A 3 -7.38 -12.92 -22.07
C ILE A 3 -7.56 -14.41 -21.73
N ASN A 4 -6.54 -15.18 -22.00
CA ASN A 4 -6.56 -16.63 -21.75
C ASN A 4 -5.30 -17.04 -20.97
N ILE A 5 -5.36 -16.85 -19.65
CA ILE A 5 -4.26 -17.15 -18.73
C ILE A 5 -4.61 -18.26 -17.71
N GLY A 6 -5.68 -19.01 -17.99
CA GLY A 6 -6.10 -20.11 -17.11
C GLY A 6 -6.91 -19.69 -15.90
N ILE A 7 -7.38 -18.45 -15.84
CA ILE A 7 -8.23 -17.91 -14.77
C ILE A 7 -9.49 -17.33 -15.41
N ALA A 8 -10.67 -17.76 -14.95
CA ALA A 8 -11.95 -17.28 -15.47
C ALA A 8 -12.11 -15.77 -15.21
N GLU A 9 -12.84 -15.09 -16.09
CA GLU A 9 -13.04 -13.65 -16.01
C GLU A 9 -13.61 -13.20 -14.65
N GLN A 10 -14.59 -13.91 -14.11
CA GLN A 10 -15.18 -13.54 -12.82
C GLN A 10 -14.16 -13.63 -11.67
N ASP A 11 -13.25 -14.60 -11.70
CA ASP A 11 -12.20 -14.72 -10.70
C ASP A 11 -11.14 -13.64 -10.87
N ARG A 12 -10.77 -13.32 -12.12
CA ARG A 12 -9.87 -12.19 -12.41
C ARG A 12 -10.47 -10.87 -11.95
N ALA A 13 -11.78 -10.68 -12.12
CA ALA A 13 -12.47 -9.48 -11.68
C ALA A 13 -12.45 -9.33 -10.15
N ALA A 14 -12.70 -10.42 -9.42
CA ALA A 14 -12.66 -10.41 -7.96
C ALA A 14 -11.24 -10.08 -7.44
N ILE A 15 -10.22 -10.65 -8.06
CA ILE A 15 -8.82 -10.36 -7.71
C ILE A 15 -8.48 -8.90 -8.02
N ALA A 16 -8.87 -8.40 -9.18
CA ALA A 16 -8.65 -7.01 -9.57
C ALA A 16 -9.35 -6.02 -8.61
N GLU A 17 -10.51 -6.35 -8.11
CA GLU A 17 -11.20 -5.54 -7.09
C GLU A 17 -10.40 -5.49 -5.80
N GLY A 18 -9.90 -6.64 -5.32
CA GLY A 18 -9.03 -6.69 -4.15
C GLY A 18 -7.76 -5.87 -4.33
N LEU A 19 -7.11 -6.01 -5.50
CA LEU A 19 -5.92 -5.23 -5.84
C LEU A 19 -6.22 -3.73 -5.95
N SER A 20 -7.42 -3.35 -6.36
CA SER A 20 -7.81 -1.94 -6.43
C SER A 20 -7.91 -1.33 -5.03
N ARG A 21 -8.39 -2.08 -4.03
CA ARG A 21 -8.36 -1.65 -2.63
C ARG A 21 -6.93 -1.53 -2.12
N LEU A 22 -6.08 -2.49 -2.46
CA LEU A 22 -4.65 -2.45 -2.11
C LEU A 22 -3.94 -1.26 -2.75
N LEU A 23 -4.24 -0.98 -4.02
CA LEU A 23 -3.70 0.17 -4.72
C LEU A 23 -4.10 1.49 -4.03
N ALA A 24 -5.37 1.60 -3.66
CA ALA A 24 -5.88 2.77 -2.94
C ALA A 24 -5.19 2.96 -1.59
N ASP A 25 -5.02 1.90 -0.82
CA ASP A 25 -4.30 1.94 0.44
C ASP A 25 -2.84 2.35 0.24
N THR A 26 -2.18 1.77 -0.75
CA THR A 26 -0.76 2.03 -1.03
C THR A 26 -0.56 3.48 -1.48
N TYR A 27 -1.44 3.99 -2.36
CA TYR A 27 -1.34 5.37 -2.82
C TYR A 27 -1.64 6.37 -1.69
N THR A 28 -2.63 6.09 -0.85
CA THR A 28 -2.96 6.91 0.31
C THR A 28 -1.78 6.94 1.29
N LEU A 29 -1.15 5.80 1.55
CA LEU A 29 0.04 5.72 2.40
C LEU A 29 1.22 6.47 1.77
N TYR A 30 1.39 6.37 0.45
CA TYR A 30 2.40 7.14 -0.29
C TYR A 30 2.25 8.63 -0.05
N LEU A 31 1.06 9.18 -0.26
CA LEU A 31 0.80 10.60 -0.09
C LEU A 31 0.98 11.04 1.37
N LYS A 32 0.50 10.24 2.31
CA LYS A 32 0.65 10.50 3.74
C LYS A 32 2.12 10.54 4.16
N THR A 33 2.91 9.60 3.68
CA THR A 33 4.36 9.54 3.94
C THR A 33 5.07 10.74 3.33
N HIS A 34 4.71 11.11 2.11
CA HIS A 34 5.26 12.27 1.41
C HIS A 34 4.94 13.58 2.15
N ASN A 35 3.68 13.72 2.60
CA ASN A 35 3.26 14.84 3.44
C ASN A 35 4.12 14.92 4.72
N PHE A 36 4.30 13.81 5.41
CA PHE A 36 5.08 13.78 6.65
C PHE A 36 6.56 14.00 6.41
N HIS A 37 7.09 13.55 5.28
CA HIS A 37 8.46 13.87 4.86
C HIS A 37 8.67 15.39 4.76
N TRP A 38 7.70 16.12 4.21
CA TRP A 38 7.79 17.57 4.10
C TRP A 38 7.61 18.29 5.45
N ASN A 39 6.65 17.83 6.24
CA ASN A 39 6.14 18.61 7.37
C ASN A 39 6.64 18.18 8.74
N VAL A 40 7.45 17.14 8.85
CA VAL A 40 8.04 16.72 10.12
C VAL A 40 8.98 17.79 10.68
N THR A 41 8.95 17.97 11.98
CA THR A 41 9.83 18.93 12.70
C THR A 41 10.35 18.28 13.99
N GLY A 42 11.33 18.91 14.61
CA GLY A 42 11.88 18.50 15.90
C GLY A 42 13.26 17.89 15.83
N PRO A 43 13.74 17.34 16.97
CA PRO A 43 15.13 16.85 17.08
C PRO A 43 15.48 15.73 16.10
N MET A 44 14.48 14.96 15.65
CA MET A 44 14.68 13.86 14.73
C MET A 44 14.37 14.24 13.26
N PHE A 45 14.27 15.53 12.96
CA PHE A 45 13.88 16.00 11.63
C PHE A 45 14.66 15.31 10.51
N ASN A 46 15.98 15.40 10.55
CA ASN A 46 16.81 14.89 9.45
C ASN A 46 16.65 13.37 9.28
N THR A 47 16.64 12.64 10.38
CA THR A 47 16.47 11.18 10.36
C THR A 47 15.12 10.78 9.77
N LEU A 48 14.04 11.42 10.21
CA LEU A 48 12.69 11.11 9.76
C LEU A 48 12.44 11.58 8.33
N HIS A 49 12.91 12.78 7.99
CA HIS A 49 12.81 13.31 6.64
C HIS A 49 13.41 12.34 5.61
N LEU A 50 14.60 11.84 5.87
CA LEU A 50 15.28 10.89 4.99
C LEU A 50 14.65 9.50 5.03
N MET A 51 14.21 9.05 6.20
CA MET A 51 13.51 7.77 6.33
C MET A 51 12.19 7.75 5.55
N PHE A 52 11.41 8.82 5.69
CA PHE A 52 10.14 8.94 4.97
C PHE A 52 10.36 9.05 3.45
N GLU A 53 11.44 9.69 3.01
CA GLU A 53 11.81 9.74 1.58
C GLU A 53 12.05 8.33 1.02
N GLY A 54 12.81 7.51 1.72
CA GLY A 54 13.01 6.12 1.32
C GLY A 54 11.71 5.34 1.25
N GLN A 55 10.81 5.57 2.20
CA GLN A 55 9.53 4.90 2.25
C GLN A 55 8.61 5.32 1.09
N TYR A 56 8.42 6.63 0.84
CA TYR A 56 7.52 7.02 -0.24
C TYR A 56 8.08 6.68 -1.63
N THR A 57 9.39 6.67 -1.78
CA THR A 57 10.02 6.26 -3.04
C THR A 57 9.73 4.79 -3.34
N GLU A 58 9.84 3.93 -2.34
CA GLU A 58 9.50 2.51 -2.46
C GLU A 58 8.01 2.32 -2.75
N LEU A 59 7.14 3.08 -2.07
CA LEU A 59 5.70 3.03 -2.28
C LEU A 59 5.28 3.45 -3.69
N ALA A 60 5.97 4.42 -4.29
CA ALA A 60 5.71 4.86 -5.66
C ALA A 60 5.93 3.72 -6.66
N LEU A 61 6.99 2.94 -6.48
CA LEU A 61 7.27 1.76 -7.30
C LEU A 61 6.22 0.66 -7.07
N ALA A 62 5.80 0.49 -5.82
CA ALA A 62 4.77 -0.50 -5.47
C ALA A 62 3.42 -0.16 -6.13
N VAL A 63 3.02 1.10 -6.12
CA VAL A 63 1.80 1.59 -6.78
C VAL A 63 1.80 1.16 -8.25
N ASP A 64 2.90 1.38 -8.95
CA ASP A 64 3.03 1.02 -10.36
C ASP A 64 2.85 -0.49 -10.57
N ALA A 65 3.56 -1.29 -9.80
CA ALA A 65 3.49 -2.76 -9.92
C ALA A 65 2.08 -3.31 -9.64
N ILE A 66 1.38 -2.77 -8.64
CA ILE A 66 0.01 -3.20 -8.31
C ILE A 66 -0.96 -2.81 -9.43
N ALA A 67 -0.87 -1.57 -9.91
CA ALA A 67 -1.72 -1.07 -11.00
C ALA A 67 -1.53 -1.90 -12.28
N GLU A 68 -0.28 -2.21 -12.62
CA GLU A 68 0.02 -3.00 -13.80
C GLU A 68 -0.46 -4.45 -13.67
N ARG A 69 -0.45 -5.02 -12.46
CA ARG A 69 -1.03 -6.34 -12.23
C ARG A 69 -2.53 -6.35 -12.47
N ILE A 70 -3.25 -5.30 -12.05
CA ILE A 70 -4.68 -5.14 -12.36
C ILE A 70 -4.89 -5.14 -13.87
N ARG A 71 -4.05 -4.40 -14.60
CA ARG A 71 -4.12 -4.34 -16.06
C ARG A 71 -3.85 -5.69 -16.71
N ALA A 72 -2.87 -6.42 -16.20
CA ALA A 72 -2.54 -7.76 -16.71
C ALA A 72 -3.70 -8.76 -16.52
N LEU A 73 -4.51 -8.56 -15.47
CA LEU A 73 -5.72 -9.36 -15.24
C LEU A 73 -6.90 -8.94 -16.13
N GLY A 74 -6.76 -7.84 -16.88
CA GLY A 74 -7.74 -7.41 -17.88
C GLY A 74 -8.70 -6.32 -17.46
N PHE A 75 -8.41 -5.59 -16.38
CA PHE A 75 -9.29 -4.56 -15.85
C PHE A 75 -8.58 -3.20 -15.77
N PRO A 76 -9.32 -2.08 -15.82
CA PRO A 76 -8.73 -0.78 -15.58
C PRO A 76 -8.24 -0.64 -14.14
N ALA A 77 -7.09 -0.01 -13.96
CA ALA A 77 -6.60 0.36 -12.64
C ALA A 77 -7.23 1.69 -12.22
N PRO A 78 -7.78 1.83 -11.00
CA PRO A 78 -8.27 3.11 -10.52
C PRO A 78 -7.10 4.12 -10.41
N GLY A 79 -7.33 5.36 -10.79
CA GLY A 79 -6.27 6.36 -10.86
C GLY A 79 -6.76 7.78 -10.57
N THR A 80 -7.74 7.95 -9.68
CA THR A 80 -8.21 9.27 -9.26
C THR A 80 -8.25 9.36 -7.73
N TYR A 81 -8.07 10.57 -7.21
CA TYR A 81 -8.17 10.79 -5.76
C TYR A 81 -9.55 10.39 -5.21
N ALA A 82 -10.61 10.67 -5.96
CA ALA A 82 -11.96 10.29 -5.55
C ALA A 82 -12.13 8.77 -5.41
N ALA A 83 -11.60 8.00 -6.35
CA ALA A 83 -11.62 6.55 -6.29
C ALA A 83 -10.80 6.03 -5.10
N TYR A 84 -9.62 6.58 -4.89
CA TYR A 84 -8.76 6.17 -3.76
C TYR A 84 -9.38 6.53 -2.42
N ALA A 85 -10.01 7.69 -2.28
CA ALA A 85 -10.71 8.06 -1.05
C ALA A 85 -11.85 7.09 -0.72
N ARG A 86 -12.55 6.61 -1.74
CA ARG A 86 -13.65 5.66 -1.58
C ARG A 86 -13.16 4.25 -1.22
N LEU A 87 -12.05 3.81 -1.81
CA LEU A 87 -11.54 2.45 -1.72
C LEU A 87 -10.59 2.23 -0.54
N SER A 88 -9.88 3.27 -0.12
CA SER A 88 -8.84 3.14 0.90
C SER A 88 -9.41 2.90 2.30
N SER A 89 -8.73 2.03 3.06
CA SER A 89 -8.99 1.82 4.48
C SER A 89 -8.13 2.74 5.37
N ILE A 90 -7.21 3.50 4.78
CA ILE A 90 -6.31 4.40 5.51
C ILE A 90 -6.93 5.80 5.53
N LYS A 91 -7.01 6.39 6.72
CA LYS A 91 -7.52 7.75 6.88
C LYS A 91 -6.45 8.78 6.57
N GLU A 92 -6.86 9.84 5.86
CA GLU A 92 -6.01 11.00 5.63
C GLU A 92 -5.86 11.82 6.91
N GLU A 93 -4.75 12.53 7.01
CA GLU A 93 -4.48 13.49 8.06
C GLU A 93 -4.38 14.89 7.44
N GLU A 94 -5.34 15.74 7.71
CA GLU A 94 -5.37 17.10 7.16
C GLU A 94 -4.55 18.10 7.98
N GLY A 95 -4.24 17.76 9.24
CA GLY A 95 -3.39 18.57 10.10
C GLY A 95 -1.91 18.21 9.97
N VAL A 96 -1.09 18.85 10.80
CA VAL A 96 0.33 18.53 10.92
C VAL A 96 0.57 17.98 12.32
N PRO A 97 0.54 16.66 12.50
CA PRO A 97 0.76 16.06 13.82
C PRO A 97 2.22 16.17 14.25
N THR A 98 2.48 15.84 15.52
CA THR A 98 3.85 15.77 16.03
C THR A 98 4.64 14.65 15.32
N ALA A 99 5.96 14.71 15.35
CA ALA A 99 6.81 13.66 14.78
C ALA A 99 6.44 12.27 15.34
N GLU A 100 6.20 12.16 16.64
CA GLU A 100 5.79 10.90 17.27
C GLU A 100 4.45 10.39 16.71
N ASP A 101 3.47 11.28 16.58
CA ASP A 101 2.16 10.91 16.04
C ASP A 101 2.25 10.56 14.55
N MET A 102 3.12 11.22 13.79
CA MET A 102 3.40 10.83 12.40
C MET A 102 3.91 9.39 12.32
N ILE A 103 4.85 9.02 13.17
CA ILE A 103 5.39 7.66 13.22
C ILE A 103 4.27 6.66 13.55
N LYS A 104 3.45 6.96 14.56
CA LYS A 104 2.31 6.09 14.94
C LYS A 104 1.33 5.90 13.79
N GLN A 105 0.99 6.97 13.10
CA GLN A 105 0.08 6.90 11.95
C GLN A 105 0.67 6.10 10.79
N LEU A 106 1.97 6.23 10.54
CA LEU A 106 2.62 5.45 9.48
C LEU A 106 2.71 3.96 9.84
N VAL A 107 2.94 3.61 11.11
CA VAL A 107 2.84 2.21 11.57
C VAL A 107 1.45 1.65 11.25
N GLN A 108 0.41 2.38 11.62
CA GLN A 108 -0.97 1.96 11.36
C GLN A 108 -1.24 1.80 9.85
N GLY A 109 -0.70 2.70 9.04
CA GLY A 109 -0.84 2.63 7.59
C GLY A 109 -0.14 1.41 6.99
N GLN A 110 1.08 1.11 7.43
CA GLN A 110 1.81 -0.07 6.99
C GLN A 110 1.05 -1.35 7.36
N GLU A 111 0.53 -1.42 8.56
CA GLU A 111 -0.24 -2.58 9.03
C GLU A 111 -1.57 -2.71 8.27
N ALA A 112 -2.21 -1.60 7.92
CA ALA A 112 -3.44 -1.61 7.12
C ALA A 112 -3.20 -2.23 5.73
N VAL A 113 -2.10 -1.87 5.07
CA VAL A 113 -1.72 -2.45 3.78
C VAL A 113 -1.50 -3.96 3.89
N VAL A 114 -0.87 -4.41 4.97
CA VAL A 114 -0.68 -5.86 5.22
C VAL A 114 -2.02 -6.56 5.37
N ARG A 115 -2.95 -6.00 6.15
CA ARG A 115 -4.28 -6.61 6.32
C ARG A 115 -5.05 -6.67 5.02
N THR A 116 -5.05 -5.60 4.24
CA THR A 116 -5.70 -5.57 2.92
C THR A 116 -5.11 -6.62 1.99
N SER A 117 -3.78 -6.79 2.00
CA SER A 117 -3.12 -7.83 1.22
C SER A 117 -3.55 -9.24 1.64
N ARG A 118 -3.63 -9.50 2.94
CA ARG A 118 -4.05 -10.82 3.47
C ARG A 118 -5.47 -11.17 3.08
N ASP A 119 -6.35 -10.18 3.02
CA ASP A 119 -7.76 -10.39 2.64
C ASP A 119 -7.92 -10.87 1.20
N ILE A 120 -6.94 -10.65 0.34
CA ILE A 120 -6.98 -11.06 -1.07
C ILE A 120 -6.58 -12.54 -1.25
N PHE A 121 -5.75 -13.10 -0.37
CA PHE A 121 -5.19 -14.44 -0.55
C PHE A 121 -6.21 -15.55 -0.78
N PRO A 122 -7.37 -15.60 -0.10
CA PRO A 122 -8.37 -16.63 -0.40
C PRO A 122 -8.81 -16.65 -1.87
N LEU A 123 -8.87 -15.49 -2.52
CA LEU A 123 -9.21 -15.39 -3.94
C LEU A 123 -8.11 -15.95 -4.83
N LEU A 124 -6.86 -15.77 -4.42
CA LEU A 124 -5.68 -16.26 -5.17
C LEU A 124 -5.55 -17.78 -5.04
N ASP A 125 -5.73 -18.28 -3.83
CA ASP A 125 -5.62 -19.71 -3.54
C ASP A 125 -6.66 -20.52 -4.33
N LYS A 126 -7.86 -19.98 -4.48
CA LYS A 126 -8.95 -20.61 -5.22
C LYS A 126 -8.57 -20.96 -6.66
N VAL A 127 -7.77 -20.13 -7.29
CA VAL A 127 -7.43 -20.25 -8.73
C VAL A 127 -5.92 -20.38 -8.98
N SER A 128 -5.14 -20.52 -7.92
CA SER A 128 -3.67 -20.63 -8.00
C SER A 128 -3.03 -19.46 -8.73
N ASP A 129 -3.49 -18.23 -8.47
CA ASP A 129 -2.88 -17.03 -9.04
C ASP A 129 -1.56 -16.72 -8.33
N GLU A 130 -0.54 -17.51 -8.66
CA GLU A 130 0.79 -17.40 -8.08
C GLU A 130 1.48 -16.06 -8.36
N PRO A 131 1.38 -15.46 -9.57
CA PRO A 131 1.97 -14.16 -9.81
C PRO A 131 1.43 -13.05 -8.89
N THR A 132 0.12 -13.02 -8.66
CA THR A 132 -0.45 -12.06 -7.71
C THR A 132 -0.04 -12.42 -6.28
N ALA A 133 -0.06 -13.69 -5.90
CA ALA A 133 0.38 -14.13 -4.58
C ALA A 133 1.84 -13.72 -4.30
N ASP A 134 2.73 -13.88 -5.27
CA ASP A 134 4.13 -13.46 -5.15
C ASP A 134 4.26 -11.95 -4.93
N LEU A 135 3.54 -11.15 -5.72
CA LEU A 135 3.50 -9.70 -5.56
C LEU A 135 3.07 -9.32 -4.13
N LEU A 136 1.97 -9.90 -3.64
CA LEU A 136 1.46 -9.61 -2.30
C LEU A 136 2.41 -10.08 -1.19
N THR A 137 3.06 -11.22 -1.39
CA THR A 137 4.06 -11.74 -0.44
C THR A 137 5.22 -10.75 -0.29
N GLN A 138 5.72 -10.22 -1.40
CA GLN A 138 6.77 -9.21 -1.39
C GLN A 138 6.30 -7.92 -0.72
N ARG A 139 5.07 -7.48 -1.03
CA ARG A 139 4.51 -6.29 -0.40
C ARG A 139 4.40 -6.45 1.11
N MET A 140 3.89 -7.56 1.59
CA MET A 140 3.76 -7.81 3.03
C MET A 140 5.12 -7.80 3.74
N GLN A 141 6.16 -8.39 3.14
CA GLN A 141 7.50 -8.36 3.72
C GLN A 141 8.01 -6.93 3.91
N VAL A 142 7.86 -6.10 2.88
CA VAL A 142 8.31 -4.70 2.93
C VAL A 142 7.53 -3.91 3.99
N HIS A 143 6.21 -4.03 4.01
CA HIS A 143 5.37 -3.28 4.94
C HIS A 143 5.56 -3.73 6.40
N GLU A 144 5.69 -5.03 6.64
CA GLU A 144 5.94 -5.56 7.99
C GLU A 144 7.32 -5.11 8.51
N LYS A 145 8.34 -5.12 7.67
CA LYS A 145 9.67 -4.63 8.03
C LYS A 145 9.65 -3.12 8.31
N THR A 146 8.99 -2.34 7.45
CA THR A 146 8.88 -0.89 7.63
C THR A 146 8.13 -0.55 8.92
N ALA A 147 7.05 -1.26 9.22
CA ALA A 147 6.31 -1.09 10.46
C ALA A 147 7.18 -1.40 11.69
N TRP A 148 7.98 -2.47 11.63
CA TRP A 148 8.94 -2.79 12.69
C TRP A 148 9.95 -1.66 12.90
N MET A 149 10.53 -1.15 11.82
CA MET A 149 11.52 -0.06 11.92
C MET A 149 10.89 1.20 12.51
N LEU A 150 9.68 1.56 12.10
CA LEU A 150 8.95 2.71 12.65
C LEU A 150 8.63 2.53 14.14
N ARG A 151 8.11 1.36 14.54
CA ARG A 151 7.83 1.07 15.95
C ARG A 151 9.08 1.19 16.82
N SER A 152 10.24 0.82 16.28
CA SER A 152 11.50 0.88 16.99
C SER A 152 11.89 2.31 17.38
N LEU A 153 11.38 3.31 16.66
CA LEU A 153 11.61 4.72 17.00
C LEU A 153 10.75 5.17 18.20
N LEU A 154 9.69 4.42 18.50
CA LEU A 154 8.77 4.74 19.59
C LEU A 154 9.15 4.02 20.90
N ALA A 155 10.06 3.08 20.85
CA ALA A 155 10.49 2.32 22.01
C ALA A 155 11.21 3.24 23.02
N ALA A 156 10.81 3.15 24.28
CA ALA A 156 11.43 3.88 25.38
C ALA A 156 12.68 3.12 25.88
#